data_ca98b5eb3840df1bb9cd300f1561d427
#
_entry.id   ca98b5eb3840df1bb9cd300f1561d427
#
_cell.length_a   1.000
_cell.length_b   1.000
_cell.length_c   1.000
_cell.angle_alpha   90.00
_cell.angle_beta   90.00
_cell.angle_gamma   90.00
#
_symmetry.space_group_name_H-M   'P 1'
#
loop_
_entity.id
_entity.type
_entity.pdbx_description
1 polymer ?
#
loop_
_entity_poly.entity_id
_entity_poly.type
_entity_poly.pdbx_seq_one_letter_code
_entity_poly.pdbx_strand_id
1 'polypeptide(L)'
;MVTTQDVHDVVRSSPAAVAAHDKAGWIALFDDDYVIEDPVGWQPVRGDDISHFWDAFIAPNDIEFVVHHDWIDGLHVVRDVTIVTTLGTGLQVSTPAHLRYELVERDGALKVERMAAHWELVPNFAQLMRPRAAHIRSMATMNASLVRNLGLGGTARFVGAIRSVGKKGKKAVRAYLGTRVDDLDKVIASGNVVTANCTVDGRPAAVIATLDRKTRNVLDCRIYTDLIG
;
A
#
# COMPACT_ATOMS: atom_id res chain seq x y z
N MET A 1 -28.16 -6.61 1.47
CA MET A 1 -27.57 -5.92 0.28
C MET A 1 -26.48 -5.03 0.80
N VAL A 2 -25.26 -5.23 0.36
CA VAL A 2 -24.09 -4.45 0.79
C VAL A 2 -24.20 -3.05 0.21
N THR A 3 -23.98 -2.04 1.07
CA THR A 3 -23.99 -0.63 0.68
C THR A 3 -22.57 -0.08 0.54
N THR A 4 -22.40 1.05 -0.13
CA THR A 4 -21.12 1.78 -0.20
C THR A 4 -20.61 2.16 1.20
N GLN A 5 -21.54 2.47 2.13
CA GLN A 5 -21.18 2.78 3.52
C GLN A 5 -20.60 1.56 4.23
N ASP A 6 -21.16 0.35 4.05
CA ASP A 6 -20.63 -0.87 4.65
C ASP A 6 -19.20 -1.14 4.18
N VAL A 7 -18.94 -0.95 2.88
CA VAL A 7 -17.60 -1.07 2.27
C VAL A 7 -16.62 -0.06 2.91
N HIS A 8 -17.04 1.18 3.03
CA HIS A 8 -16.25 2.26 3.59
C HIS A 8 -15.89 2.01 5.07
N ASP A 9 -16.85 1.48 5.85
CA ASP A 9 -16.66 1.19 7.27
C ASP A 9 -15.63 0.08 7.48
N VAL A 10 -15.65 -0.98 6.68
CA VAL A 10 -14.61 -2.03 6.71
C VAL A 10 -13.23 -1.47 6.40
N VAL A 11 -13.10 -0.67 5.33
CA VAL A 11 -11.82 -0.09 4.94
C VAL A 11 -11.30 0.91 5.97
N ARG A 12 -12.18 1.64 6.67
CA ARG A 12 -11.82 2.53 7.79
C ARG A 12 -11.38 1.79 9.05
N SER A 13 -11.93 0.60 9.28
CA SER A 13 -11.60 -0.19 10.46
C SER A 13 -10.14 -0.65 10.45
N SER A 14 -9.52 -0.87 9.28
CA SER A 14 -8.12 -1.29 9.18
C SER A 14 -7.13 -0.26 9.77
N PRO A 15 -7.08 1.01 9.33
CA PRO A 15 -6.22 2.01 9.94
C PRO A 15 -6.60 2.32 11.38
N ALA A 16 -7.87 2.23 11.76
CA ALA A 16 -8.32 2.44 13.13
C ALA A 16 -7.74 1.37 14.09
N ALA A 17 -7.78 0.09 13.69
CA ALA A 17 -7.20 -0.99 14.47
C ALA A 17 -5.66 -0.86 14.55
N VAL A 18 -4.98 -0.43 13.47
CA VAL A 18 -3.54 -0.15 13.49
C VAL A 18 -3.21 0.96 14.49
N ALA A 19 -3.93 2.08 14.44
CA ALA A 19 -3.72 3.22 15.35
C ALA A 19 -4.00 2.86 16.82
N ALA A 20 -4.95 1.95 17.07
CA ALA A 20 -5.27 1.45 18.40
C ALA A 20 -4.34 0.33 18.88
N HIS A 21 -3.39 -0.14 18.07
CA HIS A 21 -2.58 -1.35 18.29
C HIS A 21 -3.44 -2.60 18.58
N ASP A 22 -4.64 -2.66 18.02
CA ASP A 22 -5.56 -3.79 18.13
C ASP A 22 -5.25 -4.87 17.09
N LYS A 23 -4.28 -5.72 17.39
CA LYS A 23 -3.86 -6.84 16.54
C LYS A 23 -5.01 -7.77 16.22
N ALA A 24 -5.79 -8.17 17.23
CA ALA A 24 -6.88 -9.13 17.07
C ALA A 24 -7.99 -8.54 16.18
N GLY A 25 -8.40 -7.30 16.44
CA GLY A 25 -9.38 -6.59 15.62
C GLY A 25 -8.92 -6.41 14.19
N TRP A 26 -7.63 -6.09 13.97
CA TRP A 26 -7.09 -5.95 12.62
C TRP A 26 -7.09 -7.26 11.84
N ILE A 27 -6.61 -8.36 12.45
CA ILE A 27 -6.61 -9.70 11.84
C ILE A 27 -8.03 -10.14 11.51
N ALA A 28 -9.00 -9.87 12.39
CA ALA A 28 -10.39 -10.25 12.19
C ALA A 28 -11.09 -9.56 11.00
N LEU A 29 -10.49 -8.50 10.43
CA LEU A 29 -11.02 -7.85 9.22
C LEU A 29 -10.78 -8.68 7.96
N PHE A 30 -9.79 -9.58 7.98
CA PHE A 30 -9.39 -10.35 6.80
C PHE A 30 -10.20 -11.65 6.66
N ASP A 31 -10.39 -12.08 5.41
CA ASP A 31 -10.93 -13.40 5.08
C ASP A 31 -9.90 -14.49 5.36
N ASP A 32 -10.31 -15.75 5.42
CA ASP A 32 -9.39 -16.87 5.67
C ASP A 32 -8.37 -17.04 4.53
N ASP A 33 -8.79 -16.77 3.27
CA ASP A 33 -7.95 -16.86 2.07
C ASP A 33 -7.29 -15.52 1.67
N TYR A 34 -7.10 -14.61 2.63
CA TYR A 34 -6.58 -13.27 2.37
C TYR A 34 -5.19 -13.24 1.72
N VAL A 35 -4.90 -12.10 1.07
CA VAL A 35 -3.59 -11.74 0.53
C VAL A 35 -3.23 -10.32 0.94
N ILE A 36 -2.07 -10.14 1.60
CA ILE A 36 -1.52 -8.81 1.85
C ILE A 36 -0.24 -8.64 1.05
N GLU A 37 -0.15 -7.57 0.26
CA GLU A 37 1.03 -7.15 -0.47
C GLU A 37 1.47 -5.77 0.04
N ASP A 38 2.48 -5.72 0.89
CA ASP A 38 2.98 -4.47 1.47
C ASP A 38 4.53 -4.47 1.57
N PRO A 39 5.20 -3.78 0.65
CA PRO A 39 4.69 -3.16 -0.58
C PRO A 39 4.39 -4.18 -1.70
N VAL A 40 3.56 -3.78 -2.66
CA VAL A 40 3.36 -4.56 -3.89
C VAL A 40 4.69 -4.85 -4.58
N GLY A 41 4.87 -6.11 -4.98
CA GLY A 41 6.12 -6.60 -5.57
C GLY A 41 7.04 -7.31 -4.58
N TRP A 42 6.71 -7.28 -3.30
CA TRP A 42 7.30 -8.14 -2.27
C TRP A 42 6.55 -9.46 -2.16
N GLN A 43 7.05 -10.37 -1.31
CA GLN A 43 6.39 -11.64 -1.03
C GLN A 43 5.04 -11.39 -0.34
N PRO A 44 3.93 -11.87 -0.89
CA PRO A 44 2.62 -11.71 -0.25
C PRO A 44 2.56 -12.42 1.11
N VAL A 45 1.89 -11.80 2.07
CA VAL A 45 1.56 -12.36 3.38
C VAL A 45 0.26 -13.15 3.24
N ARG A 46 0.25 -14.39 3.75
CA ARG A 46 -0.89 -15.32 3.69
C ARG A 46 -0.90 -16.22 4.93
N GLY A 47 -2.06 -16.80 5.25
CA GLY A 47 -2.19 -17.78 6.32
C GLY A 47 -1.69 -17.24 7.67
N ASP A 48 -0.87 -18.00 8.38
CA ASP A 48 -0.38 -17.63 9.71
C ASP A 48 0.63 -16.47 9.71
N ASP A 49 1.14 -16.08 8.52
CA ASP A 49 2.14 -15.01 8.39
C ASP A 49 1.60 -13.61 8.75
N ILE A 50 0.28 -13.40 8.80
CA ILE A 50 -0.33 -12.11 9.17
C ILE A 50 0.06 -11.67 10.59
N SER A 51 0.17 -12.63 11.51
CA SER A 51 0.59 -12.37 12.88
C SER A 51 2.05 -11.91 12.93
N HIS A 52 2.93 -12.56 12.17
CA HIS A 52 4.34 -12.18 12.04
C HIS A 52 4.51 -10.83 11.34
N PHE A 53 3.70 -10.55 10.32
CA PHE A 53 3.69 -9.25 9.65
C PHE A 53 3.34 -8.13 10.63
N TRP A 54 2.28 -8.31 11.44
CA TRP A 54 1.92 -7.36 12.49
C TRP A 54 3.06 -7.10 13.46
N ASP A 55 3.65 -8.16 14.01
CA ASP A 55 4.71 -8.07 15.01
C ASP A 55 6.00 -7.45 14.47
N ALA A 56 6.27 -7.63 13.17
CA ALA A 56 7.45 -7.09 12.52
C ALA A 56 7.32 -5.62 12.10
N PHE A 57 6.15 -5.20 11.62
CA PHE A 57 5.99 -3.92 10.93
C PHE A 57 5.02 -2.95 11.61
N ILE A 58 3.99 -3.46 12.29
CA ILE A 58 2.97 -2.61 12.91
C ILE A 58 3.26 -2.39 14.40
N ALA A 59 3.37 -3.46 15.16
CA ALA A 59 3.53 -3.39 16.62
C ALA A 59 4.70 -2.50 17.12
N PRO A 60 5.88 -2.44 16.47
CA PRO A 60 6.99 -1.62 16.96
C PRO A 60 6.91 -0.14 16.58
N ASN A 61 5.87 0.30 15.87
CA ASN A 61 5.78 1.64 15.30
C ASN A 61 4.42 2.27 15.59
N ASP A 62 4.38 3.60 15.72
CA ASP A 62 3.13 4.33 15.68
C ASP A 62 2.85 4.74 14.24
N ILE A 63 1.70 4.32 13.71
CA ILE A 63 1.34 4.52 12.30
C ILE A 63 0.04 5.31 12.20
N GLU A 64 0.12 6.46 11.54
CA GLU A 64 -1.02 7.31 11.22
C GLU A 64 -1.29 7.27 9.71
N PHE A 65 -2.56 7.20 9.34
CA PHE A 65 -3.01 7.23 7.96
C PHE A 65 -3.74 8.55 7.68
N VAL A 66 -3.08 9.46 6.97
CA VAL A 66 -3.69 10.70 6.50
C VAL A 66 -4.37 10.40 5.16
N VAL A 67 -5.67 10.10 5.21
CA VAL A 67 -6.48 9.76 4.02
C VAL A 67 -6.84 11.03 3.27
N HIS A 68 -6.60 11.04 1.96
CA HIS A 68 -6.92 12.15 1.07
C HIS A 68 -8.18 11.89 0.27
N HIS A 69 -8.35 10.65 -0.25
CA HIS A 69 -9.53 10.25 -1.02
C HIS A 69 -9.72 8.73 -1.01
N ASP A 70 -10.98 8.29 -1.12
CA ASP A 70 -11.36 6.89 -1.33
C ASP A 70 -12.22 6.78 -2.60
N TRP A 71 -11.74 6.04 -3.60
CA TRP A 71 -12.54 5.65 -4.77
C TRP A 71 -13.12 4.27 -4.53
N ILE A 72 -14.45 4.15 -4.56
CA ILE A 72 -15.17 2.91 -4.29
C ILE A 72 -15.86 2.43 -5.56
N ASP A 73 -15.56 1.21 -6.00
CA ASP A 73 -16.18 0.56 -7.15
C ASP A 73 -16.65 -0.85 -6.73
N GLY A 74 -17.92 -0.94 -6.31
CA GLY A 74 -18.48 -2.16 -5.73
C GLY A 74 -17.74 -2.55 -4.44
N LEU A 75 -17.10 -3.72 -4.46
CA LEU A 75 -16.30 -4.26 -3.36
C LEU A 75 -14.80 -3.93 -3.47
N HIS A 76 -14.42 -3.07 -4.41
CA HIS A 76 -13.06 -2.61 -4.59
C HIS A 76 -12.91 -1.17 -4.11
N VAL A 77 -11.87 -0.90 -3.33
CA VAL A 77 -11.56 0.45 -2.88
C VAL A 77 -10.10 0.77 -3.20
N VAL A 78 -9.88 1.94 -3.77
CA VAL A 78 -8.54 2.54 -3.88
C VAL A 78 -8.50 3.77 -3.00
N ARG A 79 -7.59 3.77 -2.03
CA ARG A 79 -7.40 4.87 -1.07
C ARG A 79 -6.14 5.63 -1.39
N ASP A 80 -6.26 6.92 -1.61
CA ASP A 80 -5.13 7.85 -1.61
C ASP A 80 -4.79 8.21 -0.17
N VAL A 81 -3.55 7.97 0.25
CA VAL A 81 -3.13 8.13 1.64
C VAL A 81 -1.67 8.57 1.76
N THR A 82 -1.36 9.31 2.81
CA THR A 82 0.00 9.45 3.32
C THR A 82 0.11 8.66 4.62
N ILE A 83 0.98 7.66 4.65
CA ILE A 83 1.27 6.87 5.85
C ILE A 83 2.40 7.57 6.59
N VAL A 84 2.15 8.01 7.80
CA VAL A 84 3.15 8.61 8.69
C VAL A 84 3.52 7.58 9.73
N THR A 85 4.75 7.07 9.63
CA THR A 85 5.28 6.08 10.57
C THR A 85 6.26 6.74 11.52
N THR A 86 5.95 6.72 12.81
CA THR A 86 6.88 7.11 13.87
C THR A 86 7.58 5.85 14.39
N LEU A 87 8.87 5.72 14.07
CA LEU A 87 9.69 4.62 14.53
C LEU A 87 9.92 4.72 16.04
N GLY A 88 10.20 3.61 16.72
CA GLY A 88 10.50 3.58 18.16
C GLY A 88 11.67 4.47 18.60
N THR A 89 12.40 5.06 17.67
CA THR A 89 13.44 6.09 17.89
C THR A 89 12.90 7.53 17.88
N GLY A 90 11.59 7.72 17.63
CA GLY A 90 10.94 9.01 17.45
C GLY A 90 11.13 9.63 16.05
N LEU A 91 11.81 8.95 15.13
CA LEU A 91 11.93 9.41 13.75
C LEU A 91 10.65 9.15 12.97
N GLN A 92 10.15 10.18 12.30
CA GLN A 92 8.99 10.07 11.40
C GLN A 92 9.41 9.89 9.95
N VAL A 93 8.71 8.98 9.27
CA VAL A 93 8.81 8.75 7.82
C VAL A 93 7.43 8.95 7.21
N SER A 94 7.33 9.87 6.26
CA SER A 94 6.10 10.11 5.50
C SER A 94 6.16 9.37 4.17
N THR A 95 5.21 8.47 3.96
CA THR A 95 5.13 7.58 2.81
C THR A 95 3.86 7.87 2.00
N PRO A 96 3.96 8.58 0.86
CA PRO A 96 2.85 8.65 -0.06
C PRO A 96 2.52 7.25 -0.59
N ALA A 97 1.26 6.86 -0.51
CA ALA A 97 0.82 5.52 -0.89
C ALA A 97 -0.58 5.52 -1.52
N HIS A 98 -0.86 4.47 -2.31
CA HIS A 98 -2.22 4.05 -2.62
C HIS A 98 -2.45 2.68 -2.00
N LEU A 99 -3.52 2.55 -1.22
CA LEU A 99 -3.95 1.27 -0.67
C LEU A 99 -5.13 0.77 -1.50
N ARG A 100 -5.03 -0.46 -2.01
CA ARG A 100 -6.12 -1.13 -2.69
C ARG A 100 -6.67 -2.20 -1.78
N TYR A 101 -7.98 -2.18 -1.58
CA TYR A 101 -8.73 -3.21 -0.89
C TYR A 101 -9.67 -3.90 -1.86
N GLU A 102 -9.72 -5.22 -1.79
CA GLU A 102 -10.73 -6.06 -2.43
C GLU A 102 -11.48 -6.77 -1.30
N LEU A 103 -12.77 -6.56 -1.23
CA LEU A 103 -13.63 -7.12 -0.19
C LEU A 103 -14.42 -8.31 -0.74
N VAL A 104 -14.84 -9.16 0.17
CA VAL A 104 -15.72 -10.29 -0.11
C VAL A 104 -16.78 -10.37 0.97
N GLU A 105 -17.98 -10.82 0.62
CA GLU A 105 -19.03 -11.15 1.59
C GLU A 105 -18.91 -12.62 2.00
N ARG A 106 -18.68 -12.85 3.29
CA ARG A 106 -18.62 -14.19 3.90
C ARG A 106 -19.56 -14.23 5.11
N ASP A 107 -20.48 -15.18 5.12
CA ASP A 107 -21.43 -15.40 6.24
C ASP A 107 -22.18 -14.13 6.68
N GLY A 108 -22.52 -13.28 5.71
CA GLY A 108 -23.23 -12.01 5.95
C GLY A 108 -22.37 -10.88 6.49
N ALA A 109 -21.05 -11.04 6.54
CA ALA A 109 -20.09 -10.00 6.89
C ALA A 109 -19.14 -9.67 5.73
N LEU A 110 -18.73 -8.41 5.61
CA LEU A 110 -17.69 -8.01 4.68
C LEU A 110 -16.31 -8.29 5.28
N LYS A 111 -15.44 -8.91 4.51
CA LYS A 111 -14.05 -9.22 4.85
C LYS A 111 -13.09 -8.70 3.78
N VAL A 112 -11.86 -8.44 4.18
CA VAL A 112 -10.78 -8.07 3.25
C VAL A 112 -10.18 -9.36 2.68
N GLU A 113 -10.44 -9.63 1.40
CA GLU A 113 -9.81 -10.72 0.66
C GLU A 113 -8.40 -10.34 0.19
N ARG A 114 -8.20 -9.07 -0.19
CA ARG A 114 -6.89 -8.57 -0.60
C ARG A 114 -6.66 -7.15 -0.13
N MET A 115 -5.46 -6.91 0.40
CA MET A 115 -4.93 -5.58 0.67
C MET A 115 -3.59 -5.42 -0.05
N ALA A 116 -3.48 -4.40 -0.90
CA ALA A 116 -2.27 -4.12 -1.66
C ALA A 116 -1.82 -2.67 -1.41
N ALA A 117 -0.66 -2.51 -0.78
CA ALA A 117 -0.05 -1.21 -0.52
C ALA A 117 0.96 -0.86 -1.61
N HIS A 118 0.67 0.19 -2.35
CA HIS A 118 1.53 0.72 -3.40
C HIS A 118 2.30 1.92 -2.85
N TRP A 119 3.60 1.77 -2.64
CA TRP A 119 4.51 2.83 -2.23
C TRP A 119 5.94 2.54 -2.70
N GLU A 120 6.78 3.57 -2.73
CA GLU A 120 8.14 3.46 -3.25
C GLU A 120 9.15 3.33 -2.10
N LEU A 121 9.89 2.23 -2.08
CA LEU A 121 10.87 1.95 -1.03
C LEU A 121 12.04 2.93 -1.05
N VAL A 122 12.55 3.29 -2.24
CA VAL A 122 13.75 4.14 -2.37
C VAL A 122 13.56 5.55 -1.79
N PRO A 123 12.47 6.29 -2.08
CA PRO A 123 12.24 7.59 -1.45
C PRO A 123 12.12 7.51 0.08
N ASN A 124 11.55 6.44 0.61
CA ASN A 124 11.43 6.24 2.06
C ASN A 124 12.78 6.00 2.71
N PHE A 125 13.62 5.14 2.13
CA PHE A 125 14.99 4.96 2.60
C PHE A 125 15.81 6.25 2.50
N ALA A 126 15.63 7.07 1.47
CA ALA A 126 16.31 8.36 1.34
C ALA A 126 15.96 9.33 2.49
N GLN A 127 14.75 9.26 3.05
CA GLN A 127 14.38 10.04 4.24
C GLN A 127 15.21 9.59 5.46
N LEU A 128 15.44 8.29 5.64
CA LEU A 128 16.22 7.70 6.70
C LEU A 128 17.73 8.01 6.59
N MET A 129 18.22 8.23 5.36
CA MET A 129 19.62 8.51 5.06
C MET A 129 20.04 9.97 5.27
N ARG A 130 19.13 10.86 5.65
CA ARG A 130 19.47 12.25 5.93
C ARG A 130 20.44 12.31 7.13
N PRO A 131 21.55 13.09 7.06
CA PRO A 131 22.62 13.06 8.07
C PRO A 131 22.16 13.73 9.38
N ARG A 132 21.63 12.93 10.28
CA ARG A 132 21.33 13.27 11.69
C ARG A 132 21.68 12.08 12.56
N ALA A 133 22.23 12.31 13.75
CA ALA A 133 22.62 11.24 14.67
C ALA A 133 21.48 10.26 15.02
N ALA A 134 20.24 10.76 15.10
CA ALA A 134 19.04 9.95 15.32
C ALA A 134 18.78 8.96 14.16
N HIS A 135 19.15 9.31 12.92
CA HIS A 135 18.93 8.45 11.75
C HIS A 135 19.83 7.20 11.76
N ILE A 136 21.06 7.32 12.23
CA ILE A 136 22.00 6.19 12.32
C ILE A 136 21.49 5.14 13.32
N ARG A 137 20.98 5.57 14.48
CA ARG A 137 20.35 4.66 15.45
C ARG A 137 19.10 4.00 14.89
N SER A 138 18.25 4.76 14.21
CA SER A 138 17.01 4.24 13.60
C SER A 138 17.29 3.20 12.53
N MET A 139 18.30 3.42 11.69
CA MET A 139 18.73 2.42 10.69
C MET A 139 19.29 1.14 11.34
N ALA A 140 20.08 1.28 12.39
CA ALA A 140 20.63 0.13 13.10
C ALA A 140 19.53 -0.71 13.76
N THR A 141 18.56 -0.08 14.44
CA THR A 141 17.44 -0.76 15.08
C THR A 141 16.49 -1.38 14.05
N MET A 142 16.17 -0.69 12.95
CA MET A 142 15.33 -1.20 11.88
C MET A 142 15.99 -2.42 11.20
N ASN A 143 17.28 -2.35 10.87
CA ASN A 143 18.01 -3.47 10.30
C ASN A 143 18.06 -4.67 11.26
N ALA A 144 18.31 -4.44 12.54
CA ALA A 144 18.28 -5.50 13.54
C ALA A 144 16.89 -6.13 13.71
N SER A 145 15.83 -5.33 13.65
CA SER A 145 14.45 -5.80 13.70
C SER A 145 14.09 -6.62 12.45
N LEU A 146 14.45 -6.13 11.25
CA LEU A 146 14.22 -6.86 9.99
C LEU A 146 14.95 -8.20 9.99
N VAL A 147 16.24 -8.23 10.37
CA VAL A 147 17.02 -9.49 10.42
C VAL A 147 16.46 -10.43 11.47
N ARG A 148 16.07 -9.93 12.63
CA ARG A 148 15.52 -10.75 13.72
C ARG A 148 14.18 -11.38 13.36
N ASN A 149 13.29 -10.61 12.68
CA ASN A 149 11.92 -11.04 12.40
C ASN A 149 11.77 -11.74 11.04
N LEU A 150 12.59 -11.38 10.04
CA LEU A 150 12.52 -11.96 8.69
C LEU A 150 13.67 -12.94 8.39
N GLY A 151 14.71 -12.96 9.21
CA GLY A 151 15.94 -13.66 8.92
C GLY A 151 16.75 -13.02 7.77
N LEU A 152 17.97 -13.52 7.53
CA LEU A 152 18.83 -12.99 6.46
C LEU A 152 18.22 -13.16 5.06
N GLY A 153 17.57 -14.29 4.81
CA GLY A 153 16.92 -14.59 3.53
C GLY A 153 15.69 -13.70 3.27
N GLY A 154 14.89 -13.42 4.29
CA GLY A 154 13.75 -12.52 4.21
C GLY A 154 14.18 -11.08 3.99
N THR A 155 15.22 -10.62 4.71
CA THR A 155 15.80 -9.28 4.54
C THR A 155 16.36 -9.10 3.10
N ALA A 156 17.07 -10.10 2.56
CA ALA A 156 17.57 -10.03 1.20
C ALA A 156 16.44 -9.99 0.15
N ARG A 157 15.34 -10.72 0.39
CA ARG A 157 14.14 -10.66 -0.46
C ARG A 157 13.41 -9.32 -0.34
N PHE A 158 13.31 -8.75 0.85
CA PHE A 158 12.77 -7.41 1.06
C PHE A 158 13.55 -6.36 0.27
N VAL A 159 14.89 -6.39 0.33
CA VAL A 159 15.74 -5.53 -0.48
C VAL A 159 15.59 -5.82 -1.98
N GLY A 160 15.36 -7.09 -2.36
CA GLY A 160 15.06 -7.50 -3.74
C GLY A 160 13.74 -6.95 -4.29
N ALA A 161 12.75 -6.66 -3.43
CA ALA A 161 11.48 -6.01 -3.78
C ALA A 161 11.65 -4.55 -4.25
N ILE A 162 12.83 -3.95 -4.03
CA ILE A 162 13.22 -2.63 -4.58
C ILE A 162 13.17 -2.60 -6.12
N ARG A 163 13.16 -3.77 -6.78
CA ARG A 163 13.07 -3.86 -8.25
C ARG A 163 11.65 -3.55 -8.75
N SER A 164 11.30 -2.28 -8.70
CA SER A 164 10.09 -1.77 -9.33
C SER A 164 10.34 -1.46 -10.83
N VAL A 165 9.25 -1.29 -11.58
CA VAL A 165 9.31 -0.80 -12.97
C VAL A 165 9.85 0.65 -13.05
N GLY A 166 9.86 1.36 -11.93
CA GLY A 166 10.50 2.65 -11.71
C GLY A 166 10.11 3.73 -12.71
N LYS A 167 11.03 4.66 -12.96
CA LYS A 167 10.79 5.81 -13.86
C LYS A 167 10.35 5.39 -15.27
N LYS A 168 10.88 4.26 -15.79
CA LYS A 168 10.50 3.75 -17.12
C LYS A 168 9.04 3.28 -17.15
N GLY A 169 8.59 2.58 -16.10
CA GLY A 169 7.20 2.17 -15.95
C GLY A 169 6.26 3.38 -15.82
N LYS A 170 6.61 4.37 -15.00
CA LYS A 170 5.84 5.61 -14.87
C LYS A 170 5.68 6.33 -16.22
N LYS A 171 6.76 6.40 -17.03
CA LYS A 171 6.71 6.98 -18.39
C LYS A 171 5.82 6.16 -19.32
N ALA A 172 5.89 4.82 -19.26
CA ALA A 172 5.07 3.94 -20.09
C ALA A 172 3.58 4.11 -19.78
N VAL A 173 3.19 4.16 -18.50
CA VAL A 173 1.79 4.39 -18.11
C VAL A 173 1.30 5.77 -18.53
N ARG A 174 2.11 6.82 -18.36
CA ARG A 174 1.77 8.17 -18.83
C ARG A 174 1.52 8.18 -20.34
N ALA A 175 2.38 7.53 -21.13
CA ALA A 175 2.21 7.42 -22.59
C ALA A 175 0.98 6.58 -22.97
N TYR A 176 0.70 5.49 -22.21
CA TYR A 176 -0.47 4.64 -22.46
C TYR A 176 -1.79 5.38 -22.17
N LEU A 177 -1.84 6.17 -21.10
CA LEU A 177 -3.02 6.96 -20.74
C LEU A 177 -3.26 8.09 -21.75
N GLY A 178 -2.19 8.75 -22.23
CA GLY A 178 -2.29 9.82 -23.21
C GLY A 178 -3.22 10.94 -22.74
N THR A 179 -4.23 11.25 -23.57
CA THR A 179 -5.27 12.27 -23.31
C THR A 179 -6.53 11.72 -22.64
N ARG A 180 -6.50 10.46 -22.20
CA ARG A 180 -7.66 9.84 -21.51
C ARG A 180 -7.84 10.30 -20.09
N VAL A 181 -6.80 10.87 -19.52
CA VAL A 181 -6.78 11.44 -18.16
C VAL A 181 -6.02 12.76 -18.18
N ASP A 182 -6.41 13.66 -17.30
CA ASP A 182 -5.72 14.91 -17.03
C ASP A 182 -5.06 14.89 -15.64
N ASP A 183 -4.21 15.87 -15.34
CA ASP A 183 -3.62 16.15 -14.03
C ASP A 183 -3.01 14.92 -13.34
N LEU A 184 -2.25 14.11 -14.10
CA LEU A 184 -1.62 12.90 -13.57
C LEU A 184 -0.54 13.26 -12.55
N ASP A 185 -0.83 13.02 -11.28
CA ASP A 185 0.06 13.28 -10.16
C ASP A 185 0.25 12.04 -9.24
N LYS A 186 0.96 12.18 -8.14
CA LYS A 186 1.27 11.12 -7.16
C LYS A 186 1.57 9.76 -7.82
N VAL A 187 2.36 9.79 -8.89
CA VAL A 187 2.69 8.58 -9.66
C VAL A 187 3.66 7.71 -8.87
N ILE A 188 3.21 6.53 -8.47
CA ILE A 188 3.94 5.57 -7.63
C ILE A 188 4.24 4.31 -8.46
N ALA A 189 5.48 3.80 -8.39
CA ALA A 189 5.87 2.53 -9.02
C ALA A 189 6.26 1.52 -7.95
N SER A 190 5.44 0.50 -7.73
CA SER A 190 5.66 -0.56 -6.75
C SER A 190 5.64 -1.92 -7.44
N GLY A 191 6.71 -2.69 -7.35
CA GLY A 191 6.85 -3.93 -8.11
C GLY A 191 6.69 -3.69 -9.62
N ASN A 192 5.73 -4.36 -10.24
CA ASN A 192 5.37 -4.18 -11.65
C ASN A 192 4.07 -3.38 -11.84
N VAL A 193 3.63 -2.70 -10.80
CA VAL A 193 2.41 -1.88 -10.83
C VAL A 193 2.79 -0.40 -10.75
N VAL A 194 2.07 0.43 -11.48
CA VAL A 194 2.12 1.89 -11.37
C VAL A 194 0.74 2.37 -11.00
N THR A 195 0.66 3.17 -9.94
CA THR A 195 -0.56 3.85 -9.52
C THR A 195 -0.38 5.36 -9.63
N ALA A 196 -1.47 6.10 -9.81
CA ALA A 196 -1.45 7.54 -9.86
C ALA A 196 -2.81 8.13 -9.52
N ASN A 197 -2.82 9.37 -9.03
CA ASN A 197 -4.01 10.22 -9.06
C ASN A 197 -4.12 10.86 -10.44
N CYS A 198 -5.33 11.13 -10.86
CA CYS A 198 -5.61 11.83 -12.12
C CYS A 198 -7.01 12.47 -12.08
N THR A 199 -7.36 13.13 -13.17
CA THR A 199 -8.69 13.65 -13.41
C THR A 199 -9.26 13.01 -14.67
N VAL A 200 -10.51 12.58 -14.64
CA VAL A 200 -11.26 12.08 -15.79
C VAL A 200 -12.55 12.86 -15.90
N ASP A 201 -12.78 13.52 -17.02
CA ASP A 201 -13.95 14.39 -17.25
C ASP A 201 -14.16 15.41 -16.10
N GLY A 202 -13.04 15.99 -15.62
CA GLY A 202 -13.04 16.97 -14.54
C GLY A 202 -13.28 16.42 -13.14
N ARG A 203 -13.25 15.09 -12.94
CA ARG A 203 -13.49 14.42 -11.66
C ARG A 203 -12.22 13.71 -11.17
N PRO A 204 -11.96 13.72 -9.85
CA PRO A 204 -10.88 12.95 -9.27
C PRO A 204 -11.00 11.46 -9.62
N ALA A 205 -9.87 10.86 -9.95
CA ALA A 205 -9.77 9.45 -10.28
C ALA A 205 -8.43 8.87 -9.85
N ALA A 206 -8.36 7.55 -9.69
CA ALA A 206 -7.12 6.83 -9.49
C ALA A 206 -6.88 5.83 -10.61
N VAL A 207 -5.63 5.68 -10.99
CA VAL A 207 -5.18 4.69 -11.97
C VAL A 207 -4.39 3.60 -11.25
N ILE A 208 -4.66 2.34 -11.62
CA ILE A 208 -3.81 1.19 -11.30
C ILE A 208 -3.46 0.49 -12.60
N ALA A 209 -2.18 0.48 -12.97
CA ALA A 209 -1.70 -0.15 -14.19
C ALA A 209 -0.65 -1.21 -13.88
N THR A 210 -0.86 -2.43 -14.37
CA THR A 210 0.07 -3.54 -14.29
C THR A 210 0.90 -3.62 -15.57
N LEU A 211 2.22 -3.75 -15.44
CA LEU A 211 3.15 -3.76 -16.55
C LEU A 211 3.93 -5.09 -16.62
N ASP A 212 4.32 -5.45 -17.82
CA ASP A 212 5.36 -6.45 -18.02
C ASP A 212 6.71 -5.94 -17.46
N ARG A 213 7.36 -6.76 -16.64
CA ARG A 213 8.60 -6.35 -15.95
C ARG A 213 9.78 -6.10 -16.89
N LYS A 214 9.81 -6.75 -18.08
CA LYS A 214 10.92 -6.66 -19.04
C LYS A 214 10.65 -5.56 -20.07
N THR A 215 9.52 -5.64 -20.74
CA THR A 215 9.16 -4.75 -21.85
C THR A 215 8.62 -3.41 -21.38
N ARG A 216 8.06 -3.36 -20.18
CA ARG A 216 7.30 -2.20 -19.61
C ARG A 216 5.99 -1.93 -20.36
N ASN A 217 5.52 -2.86 -21.19
CA ASN A 217 4.20 -2.75 -21.79
C ASN A 217 3.12 -2.82 -20.70
N VAL A 218 2.09 -2.01 -20.83
CA VAL A 218 0.91 -2.07 -19.96
C VAL A 218 0.11 -3.32 -20.33
N LEU A 219 -0.06 -4.22 -19.37
CA LEU A 219 -0.80 -5.46 -19.49
C LEU A 219 -2.26 -5.29 -19.11
N ASP A 220 -2.49 -4.47 -18.06
CA ASP A 220 -3.81 -4.14 -17.55
C ASP A 220 -3.79 -2.72 -17.00
N CYS A 221 -4.92 -2.01 -17.12
CA CYS A 221 -5.06 -0.66 -16.61
C CYS A 221 -6.52 -0.40 -16.23
N ARG A 222 -6.73 -0.13 -14.94
CA ARG A 222 -8.05 0.21 -14.40
C ARG A 222 -8.03 1.63 -13.86
N ILE A 223 -9.10 2.36 -14.15
CA ILE A 223 -9.35 3.71 -13.65
C ILE A 223 -10.54 3.63 -12.70
N TYR A 224 -10.35 4.13 -11.49
CA TYR A 224 -11.37 4.22 -10.45
C TYR A 224 -11.83 5.66 -10.37
N THR A 225 -13.13 5.88 -10.47
CA THR A 225 -13.78 7.18 -10.33
C THR A 225 -14.85 7.08 -9.27
N ASP A 226 -15.22 8.21 -8.68
CA ASP A 226 -16.40 8.23 -7.82
C ASP A 226 -17.63 7.85 -8.65
N LEU A 227 -18.37 6.84 -8.17
CA LEU A 227 -19.62 6.47 -8.79
C LEU A 227 -20.60 7.63 -8.67
N ILE A 228 -21.26 7.95 -9.77
CA ILE A 228 -22.38 8.90 -9.76
C ILE A 228 -23.50 8.20 -9.00
N GLY A 229 -23.83 8.68 -7.80
CA GLY A 229 -25.01 8.26 -7.07
C GLY A 229 -26.31 8.67 -7.79
#